data_0244445bacb439fe5719f33a57c70270
#
_entry.id   0244445bacb439fe5719f33a57c70270
#
_cell.length_a   1.000
_cell.length_b   1.000
_cell.length_c   1.000
_cell.angle_alpha   90.00
_cell.angle_beta   90.00
_cell.angle_gamma   90.00
#
_symmetry.space_group_name_H-M   'P 1'
#
loop_
_entity.id
_entity.type
_entity.pdbx_description
1 polymer ?
#
loop_
_entity_poly.entity_id
_entity_poly.type
_entity_poly.pdbx_seq_one_letter_code
_entity_poly.pdbx_strand_id
1 'polypeptide(L)'
;MNLILEVIPLMKDLLDKGAVIQRDKESYAIAPHLTGGLVTPEQLRKIADVAEKYNAAALKVTGAQRIAIVGIKEEDIDKAWNDLGMKPGAAIGLCVRSVKICPGTTFCKKGMQDSVAIGAKLDGAYHGRNLPNKLKIGVSGCVNSCSDSHTRDIGLIGTAKGWMVLVGGKGGVKPRLGDRILINVSNDDIFGVVEKIINVYGDNALGKERLGDYIDRVGLDEFKAKLGIS
;
A
#
# COMPACT_ATOMS: atom_id res chain seq x y z
N MET A 1 5.06 29.79 -44.12
CA MET A 1 5.77 29.60 -42.82
C MET A 1 4.90 28.71 -41.97
N ASN A 2 5.09 27.37 -42.10
CA ASN A 2 4.30 26.37 -41.34
C ASN A 2 4.83 26.33 -39.92
N LEU A 3 4.06 26.86 -38.98
CA LEU A 3 4.24 26.59 -37.55
C LEU A 3 3.86 25.13 -37.32
N ILE A 4 4.86 24.27 -37.22
CA ILE A 4 4.70 22.93 -36.64
C ILE A 4 4.45 23.19 -35.15
N LEU A 5 3.18 23.09 -34.73
CA LEU A 5 2.84 22.98 -33.34
C LEU A 5 3.41 21.63 -32.85
N GLU A 6 4.57 21.68 -32.23
CA GLU A 6 5.07 20.53 -31.47
C GLU A 6 4.00 20.20 -30.41
N VAL A 7 3.31 19.07 -30.58
CA VAL A 7 2.42 18.52 -29.59
C VAL A 7 3.32 18.07 -28.44
N ILE A 8 3.50 18.92 -27.43
CA ILE A 8 4.17 18.55 -26.19
C ILE A 8 3.38 17.36 -25.64
N PRO A 9 3.97 16.16 -25.54
CA PRO A 9 3.25 14.99 -24.99
C PRO A 9 2.80 15.30 -23.58
N LEU A 10 1.51 15.08 -23.31
CA LEU A 10 0.96 15.28 -21.98
C LEU A 10 1.67 14.29 -21.03
N MET A 11 2.56 14.82 -20.17
CA MET A 11 3.33 14.01 -19.23
C MET A 11 2.37 13.25 -18.30
N LYS A 12 2.63 11.97 -18.09
CA LYS A 12 1.79 11.05 -17.33
C LYS A 12 2.63 10.33 -16.27
N ASP A 13 1.94 9.72 -15.32
CA ASP A 13 2.60 8.75 -14.42
C ASP A 13 3.28 7.64 -15.24
N LEU A 14 4.52 7.33 -14.90
CA LEU A 14 5.29 6.26 -15.51
C LEU A 14 5.13 5.00 -14.64
N LEU A 15 4.13 4.18 -14.96
CA LEU A 15 3.74 3.01 -14.17
C LEU A 15 4.85 1.97 -14.09
N ASP A 16 5.52 1.72 -15.21
CA ASP A 16 6.65 0.80 -15.37
C ASP A 16 7.88 1.21 -14.54
N LYS A 17 8.06 2.53 -14.36
CA LYS A 17 9.14 3.10 -13.55
C LYS A 17 8.74 3.44 -12.11
N GLY A 18 7.47 3.25 -11.74
CA GLY A 18 6.96 3.62 -10.42
C GLY A 18 7.08 5.10 -10.09
N ALA A 19 7.09 5.97 -11.14
CA ALA A 19 7.30 7.40 -11.02
C ALA A 19 5.99 8.18 -11.22
N VAL A 20 5.71 9.09 -10.30
CA VAL A 20 4.48 9.89 -10.25
C VAL A 20 4.78 11.30 -10.75
N ILE A 21 4.08 11.74 -11.81
CA ILE A 21 4.21 13.10 -12.32
C ILE A 21 3.83 14.13 -11.25
N GLN A 22 4.60 15.18 -11.12
CA GLN A 22 4.36 16.22 -10.14
C GLN A 22 3.49 17.35 -10.72
N ARG A 23 3.11 18.31 -9.86
CA ARG A 23 2.22 19.40 -10.22
C ARG A 23 2.80 20.35 -11.29
N ASP A 24 4.12 20.48 -11.33
CA ASP A 24 4.86 21.26 -12.35
C ASP A 24 4.72 20.68 -13.75
N LYS A 25 4.32 19.39 -13.88
CA LYS A 25 4.25 18.62 -15.13
C LYS A 25 5.60 18.46 -15.84
N GLU A 26 6.69 18.60 -15.12
CA GLU A 26 8.06 18.53 -15.64
C GLU A 26 8.91 17.55 -14.84
N SER A 27 8.57 17.33 -13.56
CA SER A 27 9.32 16.45 -12.67
C SER A 27 8.46 15.31 -12.13
N TYR A 28 9.13 14.33 -11.54
CA TYR A 28 8.53 13.11 -10.98
C TYR A 28 8.90 12.92 -9.52
N ALA A 29 8.05 12.20 -8.82
CA ALA A 29 8.38 11.62 -7.52
C ALA A 29 8.53 10.11 -7.66
N ILE A 30 9.61 9.56 -7.09
CA ILE A 30 9.82 8.12 -6.91
C ILE A 30 9.80 7.80 -5.42
N ALA A 31 9.34 6.60 -5.06
CA ALA A 31 9.27 6.20 -3.66
C ALA A 31 9.74 4.74 -3.52
N PRO A 32 10.91 4.50 -2.91
CA PRO A 32 11.38 3.15 -2.66
C PRO A 32 10.44 2.40 -1.72
N HIS A 33 10.41 1.08 -1.88
CA HIS A 33 9.67 0.20 -1.01
C HIS A 33 10.34 0.08 0.35
N LEU A 34 9.59 0.39 1.40
CA LEU A 34 10.00 0.25 2.79
C LEU A 34 8.95 -0.58 3.52
N THR A 35 9.27 -1.83 3.82
CA THR A 35 8.33 -2.75 4.49
C THR A 35 7.88 -2.20 5.83
N GLY A 36 6.60 -1.85 5.94
CA GLY A 36 6.03 -1.26 7.15
C GLY A 36 6.65 0.05 7.61
N GLY A 37 7.43 0.73 6.73
CA GLY A 37 8.17 1.93 7.09
C GLY A 37 9.40 1.67 7.95
N LEU A 38 9.78 0.42 8.15
CA LEU A 38 11.03 0.05 8.80
C LEU A 38 12.19 0.27 7.82
N VAL A 39 13.19 0.98 8.25
CA VAL A 39 14.31 1.40 7.40
C VAL A 39 15.60 1.40 8.19
N THR A 40 16.69 0.93 7.58
CA THR A 40 18.01 0.98 8.21
C THR A 40 18.66 2.35 8.04
N PRO A 41 19.63 2.72 8.92
CA PRO A 41 20.40 3.95 8.73
C PRO A 41 21.11 4.01 7.37
N GLU A 42 21.56 2.87 6.83
CA GLU A 42 22.19 2.79 5.51
C GLU A 42 21.19 3.14 4.39
N GLN A 43 19.98 2.56 4.44
CA GLN A 43 18.92 2.89 3.49
C GLN A 43 18.54 4.37 3.53
N LEU A 44 18.47 4.97 4.73
CA LEU A 44 18.20 6.41 4.86
C LEU A 44 19.29 7.27 4.24
N ARG A 45 20.58 6.93 4.47
CA ARG A 45 21.68 7.65 3.82
C ARG A 45 21.59 7.52 2.32
N LYS A 46 21.35 6.34 1.79
CA LYS A 46 21.23 6.09 0.36
C LYS A 46 20.09 6.90 -0.28
N ILE A 47 18.95 7.02 0.40
CA ILE A 47 17.85 7.88 -0.03
C ILE A 47 18.27 9.35 -0.04
N ALA A 48 18.99 9.80 0.97
CA ALA A 48 19.50 11.18 1.05
C ALA A 48 20.53 11.45 -0.05
N ASP A 49 21.51 10.57 -0.22
CA ASP A 49 22.57 10.71 -1.23
C ASP A 49 21.98 10.79 -2.66
N VAL A 50 20.99 9.95 -2.95
CA VAL A 50 20.28 9.98 -4.25
C VAL A 50 19.50 11.29 -4.41
N ALA A 51 18.82 11.75 -3.37
CA ALA A 51 18.09 13.02 -3.41
C ALA A 51 19.03 14.21 -3.69
N GLU A 52 20.19 14.23 -3.05
CA GLU A 52 21.22 15.25 -3.29
C GLU A 52 21.81 15.16 -4.70
N LYS A 53 22.21 13.95 -5.13
CA LYS A 53 22.82 13.71 -6.45
C LYS A 53 21.93 14.16 -7.60
N TYR A 54 20.63 13.97 -7.50
CA TYR A 54 19.66 14.32 -8.54
C TYR A 54 18.91 15.63 -8.27
N ASN A 55 19.40 16.46 -7.34
CA ASN A 55 18.83 17.75 -6.99
C ASN A 55 17.33 17.69 -6.70
N ALA A 56 16.90 16.68 -5.95
CA ALA A 56 15.50 16.52 -5.57
C ALA A 56 14.99 17.74 -4.81
N ALA A 57 13.77 18.17 -5.11
CA ALA A 57 13.16 19.33 -4.46
C ALA A 57 12.80 19.05 -2.99
N ALA A 58 12.49 17.80 -2.66
CA ALA A 58 12.17 17.39 -1.29
C ALA A 58 12.22 15.88 -1.07
N LEU A 59 12.45 15.48 0.18
CA LEU A 59 12.12 14.16 0.72
C LEU A 59 10.81 14.26 1.51
N LYS A 60 9.79 13.49 1.11
CA LYS A 60 8.47 13.50 1.76
C LYS A 60 8.15 12.18 2.42
N VAL A 61 8.05 12.16 3.75
CA VAL A 61 7.47 11.02 4.48
C VAL A 61 5.98 10.95 4.19
N THR A 62 5.52 9.85 3.64
CA THR A 62 4.13 9.68 3.19
C THR A 62 3.27 8.94 4.21
N GLY A 63 1.95 9.12 4.14
CA GLY A 63 1.00 8.37 4.97
C GLY A 63 0.96 6.85 4.68
N ALA A 64 1.63 6.40 3.62
CA ALA A 64 1.81 5.00 3.29
C ALA A 64 3.15 4.43 3.81
N GLN A 65 3.79 5.12 4.76
CA GLN A 65 5.06 4.73 5.38
C GLN A 65 6.21 4.57 4.36
N ARG A 66 6.26 5.43 3.35
CA ARG A 66 7.33 5.53 2.37
C ARG A 66 7.97 6.90 2.41
N ILE A 67 9.19 6.99 1.93
CA ILE A 67 9.87 8.26 1.68
C ILE A 67 9.83 8.50 0.18
N ALA A 68 9.13 9.53 -0.26
CA ALA A 68 9.12 9.94 -1.66
C ALA A 68 10.25 10.93 -1.91
N ILE A 69 11.03 10.70 -2.97
CA ILE A 69 12.04 11.61 -3.50
C ILE A 69 11.35 12.41 -4.61
N VAL A 70 11.12 13.68 -4.36
CA VAL A 70 10.28 14.55 -5.21
C VAL A 70 11.18 15.47 -6.05
N GLY A 71 10.84 15.64 -7.33
CA GLY A 71 11.53 16.57 -8.21
C GLY A 71 12.62 15.93 -9.09
N ILE A 72 12.55 14.62 -9.32
CA ILE A 72 13.47 13.90 -10.22
C ILE A 72 13.07 14.15 -11.68
N LYS A 73 14.03 14.46 -12.54
CA LYS A 73 13.80 14.58 -13.98
C LYS A 73 13.57 13.21 -14.61
N GLU A 74 12.79 13.14 -15.70
CA GLU A 74 12.47 11.88 -16.36
C GLU A 74 13.71 11.09 -16.79
N GLU A 75 14.70 11.77 -17.36
CA GLU A 75 15.97 11.21 -17.84
C GLU A 75 16.84 10.60 -16.73
N ASP A 76 16.59 10.95 -15.47
CA ASP A 76 17.37 10.51 -14.33
C ASP A 76 16.66 9.40 -13.49
N ILE A 77 15.39 9.10 -13.79
CA ILE A 77 14.62 8.12 -13.00
C ILE A 77 15.30 6.76 -12.95
N ASP A 78 15.72 6.22 -14.08
CA ASP A 78 16.34 4.89 -14.15
C ASP A 78 17.70 4.86 -13.42
N LYS A 79 18.47 5.94 -13.56
CA LYS A 79 19.76 6.11 -12.85
C LYS A 79 19.51 6.21 -11.32
N ALA A 80 18.51 7.00 -10.92
CA ALA A 80 18.16 7.14 -9.51
C ALA A 80 17.72 5.79 -8.89
N TRP A 81 16.93 4.99 -9.61
CA TRP A 81 16.59 3.63 -9.17
C TRP A 81 17.80 2.71 -9.06
N ASN A 82 18.72 2.78 -10.01
CA ASN A 82 19.98 2.01 -9.97
C ASN A 82 20.83 2.39 -8.76
N ASP A 83 20.98 3.68 -8.50
CA ASP A 83 21.75 4.20 -7.37
C ASP A 83 21.11 3.83 -6.03
N LEU A 84 19.77 3.89 -5.94
CA LEU A 84 19.04 3.44 -4.75
C LEU A 84 19.27 1.94 -4.49
N GLY A 85 19.29 1.13 -5.55
CA GLY A 85 19.33 -0.35 -5.42
C GLY A 85 18.14 -0.91 -4.65
N MET A 86 17.01 -0.20 -4.64
CA MET A 86 15.78 -0.54 -3.92
C MET A 86 14.62 -0.70 -4.90
N LYS A 87 13.66 -1.57 -4.57
CA LYS A 87 12.47 -1.79 -5.41
C LYS A 87 11.50 -0.60 -5.32
N PRO A 88 10.75 -0.28 -6.39
CA PRO A 88 9.67 0.69 -6.35
C PRO A 88 8.58 0.30 -5.35
N GLY A 89 8.01 1.29 -4.66
CA GLY A 89 7.03 1.10 -3.59
C GLY A 89 5.59 0.83 -4.03
N ALA A 90 5.33 0.44 -5.28
CA ALA A 90 3.98 0.26 -5.84
C ALA A 90 3.04 1.43 -5.47
N ALA A 91 3.52 2.67 -5.62
CA ALA A 91 2.79 3.88 -5.25
C ALA A 91 1.61 4.18 -6.17
N ILE A 92 1.64 3.67 -7.39
CA ILE A 92 0.65 3.83 -8.47
C ILE A 92 0.26 2.46 -9.04
N GLY A 93 -0.71 2.43 -9.96
CA GLY A 93 -1.18 1.20 -10.59
C GLY A 93 -2.35 0.52 -9.85
N LEU A 94 -2.88 -0.53 -10.46
CA LEU A 94 -3.98 -1.35 -9.95
C LEU A 94 -3.41 -2.59 -9.28
N CYS A 95 -2.91 -2.45 -8.06
CA CYS A 95 -2.18 -3.51 -7.36
C CYS A 95 -2.30 -3.41 -5.84
N VAL A 96 -1.81 -4.43 -5.16
CA VAL A 96 -1.62 -4.40 -3.70
C VAL A 96 -0.53 -3.37 -3.38
N ARG A 97 -0.88 -2.39 -2.55
CA ARG A 97 0.02 -1.35 -2.06
C ARG A 97 0.89 -1.88 -0.93
N SER A 98 1.98 -1.18 -0.62
CA SER A 98 2.76 -1.46 0.60
C SER A 98 1.84 -1.59 1.80
N VAL A 99 2.01 -2.65 2.57
CA VAL A 99 1.24 -2.91 3.78
C VAL A 99 1.62 -1.87 4.83
N LYS A 100 0.61 -1.20 5.40
CA LYS A 100 0.84 -0.26 6.51
C LYS A 100 0.85 -1.04 7.83
N ILE A 101 1.93 -0.88 8.59
CA ILE A 101 2.20 -1.68 9.79
C ILE A 101 2.41 -0.73 10.98
N CYS A 102 1.85 -1.04 12.14
CA CYS A 102 2.23 -0.35 13.37
C CYS A 102 3.36 -1.11 14.10
N PRO A 103 3.99 -0.50 15.12
CA PRO A 103 5.09 -1.17 15.85
C PRO A 103 4.75 -2.51 16.51
N GLY A 104 3.47 -2.80 16.80
CA GLY A 104 3.03 -4.05 17.44
C GLY A 104 3.78 -4.40 18.72
N THR A 105 3.83 -5.68 19.06
CA THR A 105 4.59 -6.16 20.23
C THR A 105 6.09 -6.01 20.06
N THR A 106 6.58 -5.81 18.84
CA THR A 106 8.01 -5.61 18.58
C THR A 106 8.55 -4.34 19.24
N PHE A 107 7.83 -3.22 19.18
CA PHE A 107 8.30 -1.92 19.66
C PHE A 107 7.29 -1.13 20.53
N CYS A 108 6.04 -1.58 20.65
CA CYS A 108 4.99 -0.83 21.35
C CYS A 108 4.53 -1.56 22.61
N LYS A 109 4.60 -0.88 23.77
CA LYS A 109 4.14 -1.42 25.05
C LYS A 109 2.64 -1.77 25.10
N LYS A 110 1.84 -1.23 24.19
CA LYS A 110 0.40 -1.50 24.07
C LYS A 110 0.07 -2.59 23.04
N GLY A 111 1.09 -3.11 22.35
CA GLY A 111 0.93 -4.19 21.38
C GLY A 111 0.35 -5.43 22.03
N MET A 112 -0.63 -6.05 21.38
CA MET A 112 -1.23 -7.34 21.78
C MET A 112 -0.81 -8.44 20.81
N GLN A 113 -0.52 -8.08 19.55
CA GLN A 113 -0.09 -8.98 18.50
C GLN A 113 1.13 -8.42 17.76
N ASP A 114 1.92 -9.30 17.16
CA ASP A 114 3.08 -8.92 16.37
C ASP A 114 2.67 -8.47 14.95
N SER A 115 2.30 -7.21 14.85
CA SER A 115 1.94 -6.61 13.57
C SER A 115 3.13 -6.47 12.61
N VAL A 116 4.35 -6.42 13.12
CA VAL A 116 5.56 -6.33 12.29
C VAL A 116 5.78 -7.64 11.55
N ALA A 117 5.78 -8.77 12.25
CA ALA A 117 5.97 -10.07 11.63
C ALA A 117 4.86 -10.40 10.62
N ILE A 118 3.58 -10.25 11.02
CA ILE A 118 2.44 -10.55 10.14
C ILE A 118 2.41 -9.58 8.95
N GLY A 119 2.58 -8.29 9.20
CA GLY A 119 2.55 -7.28 8.13
C GLY A 119 3.70 -7.45 7.13
N ALA A 120 4.91 -7.75 7.59
CA ALA A 120 6.06 -8.01 6.71
C ALA A 120 5.86 -9.28 5.87
N LYS A 121 5.29 -10.35 6.44
CA LYS A 121 4.95 -11.58 5.70
C LYS A 121 3.91 -11.31 4.60
N LEU A 122 2.87 -10.54 4.90
CA LEU A 122 1.84 -10.15 3.92
C LEU A 122 2.41 -9.24 2.83
N ASP A 123 3.24 -8.28 3.20
CA ASP A 123 3.88 -7.35 2.29
C ASP A 123 4.83 -8.10 1.33
N GLY A 124 5.66 -9.00 1.84
CA GLY A 124 6.55 -9.83 1.04
C GLY A 124 5.83 -10.73 0.03
N ALA A 125 4.64 -11.21 0.38
CA ALA A 125 3.86 -12.11 -0.48
C ALA A 125 3.03 -11.37 -1.55
N TYR A 126 2.48 -10.20 -1.22
CA TYR A 126 1.44 -9.58 -2.05
C TYR A 126 1.79 -8.21 -2.60
N HIS A 127 2.84 -7.53 -2.11
CA HIS A 127 3.23 -6.21 -2.60
C HIS A 127 3.38 -6.19 -4.13
N GLY A 128 2.68 -5.28 -4.78
CA GLY A 128 2.71 -5.12 -6.24
C GLY A 128 1.86 -6.13 -7.03
N ARG A 129 1.20 -7.11 -6.39
CA ARG A 129 0.31 -8.06 -7.07
C ARG A 129 -0.81 -7.30 -7.79
N ASN A 130 -0.99 -7.55 -9.08
CA ASN A 130 -2.05 -6.95 -9.89
C ASN A 130 -3.43 -7.39 -9.41
N LEU A 131 -4.38 -6.45 -9.37
CA LEU A 131 -5.76 -6.63 -8.94
C LEU A 131 -6.68 -5.71 -9.76
N PRO A 132 -8.01 -5.93 -9.74
CA PRO A 132 -8.97 -5.06 -10.43
C PRO A 132 -8.88 -3.58 -10.04
N ASN A 133 -8.47 -3.28 -8.80
CA ASN A 133 -8.13 -1.93 -8.33
C ASN A 133 -7.01 -1.98 -7.27
N LYS A 134 -6.54 -0.80 -6.85
CA LYS A 134 -5.59 -0.72 -5.72
C LYS A 134 -6.19 -1.34 -4.46
N LEU A 135 -5.42 -2.16 -3.78
CA LEU A 135 -5.78 -2.77 -2.50
C LEU A 135 -4.80 -2.33 -1.42
N LYS A 136 -5.32 -1.87 -0.31
CA LYS A 136 -4.54 -1.39 0.84
C LYS A 136 -4.78 -2.29 2.04
N ILE A 137 -3.70 -2.76 2.65
CA ILE A 137 -3.74 -3.57 3.87
C ILE A 137 -3.19 -2.74 5.03
N GLY A 138 -3.84 -2.80 6.18
CA GLY A 138 -3.37 -2.17 7.42
C GLY A 138 -3.33 -3.19 8.55
N VAL A 139 -2.18 -3.33 9.21
CA VAL A 139 -1.95 -4.28 10.30
C VAL A 139 -1.64 -3.52 11.57
N SER A 140 -2.57 -3.52 12.51
CA SER A 140 -2.46 -2.86 13.81
C SER A 140 -2.37 -3.90 14.92
N GLY A 141 -1.31 -3.86 15.71
CA GLY A 141 -1.06 -4.83 16.80
C GLY A 141 -1.98 -4.69 18.01
N CYS A 142 -2.88 -3.73 18.06
CA CYS A 142 -3.90 -3.58 19.11
C CYS A 142 -5.09 -2.74 18.62
N VAL A 143 -6.11 -2.62 19.45
CA VAL A 143 -7.38 -1.91 19.18
C VAL A 143 -7.24 -0.40 18.91
N ASN A 144 -6.08 0.21 19.19
CA ASN A 144 -5.82 1.61 18.83
C ASN A 144 -5.75 1.85 17.31
N SER A 145 -5.66 0.80 16.49
CA SER A 145 -5.76 0.86 15.03
C SER A 145 -4.81 1.88 14.37
N CYS A 146 -3.56 2.00 14.85
CA CYS A 146 -2.58 3.00 14.40
C CYS A 146 -2.20 2.89 12.91
N SER A 147 -2.50 1.76 12.24
CA SER A 147 -2.31 1.57 10.80
C SER A 147 -3.58 1.90 9.99
N ASP A 148 -4.53 2.62 10.59
CA ASP A 148 -5.83 2.98 9.99
C ASP A 148 -6.62 1.73 9.50
N SER A 149 -6.52 0.59 10.22
CA SER A 149 -7.09 -0.70 9.79
C SER A 149 -8.59 -0.62 9.47
N HIS A 150 -9.35 0.25 10.15
CA HIS A 150 -10.78 0.46 9.88
C HIS A 150 -11.07 1.07 8.50
N THR A 151 -10.11 1.77 7.89
CA THR A 151 -10.27 2.44 6.59
C THR A 151 -9.34 1.88 5.52
N ARG A 152 -8.95 0.60 5.67
CA ARG A 152 -8.20 -0.16 4.67
C ARG A 152 -9.09 -1.18 4.00
N ASP A 153 -8.74 -1.55 2.77
CA ASP A 153 -9.46 -2.61 2.06
C ASP A 153 -9.46 -3.92 2.86
N ILE A 154 -8.31 -4.24 3.47
CA ILE A 154 -8.18 -5.30 4.48
C ILE A 154 -7.54 -4.69 5.72
N GLY A 155 -8.22 -4.77 6.85
CA GLY A 155 -7.75 -4.30 8.13
C GLY A 155 -7.57 -5.44 9.12
N LEU A 156 -6.38 -5.55 9.72
CA LEU A 156 -6.10 -6.47 10.80
C LEU A 156 -5.89 -5.70 12.08
N ILE A 157 -6.57 -6.11 13.15
CA ILE A 157 -6.46 -5.49 14.46
C ILE A 157 -6.19 -6.57 15.50
N GLY A 158 -5.04 -6.46 16.16
CA GLY A 158 -4.64 -7.38 17.24
C GLY A 158 -5.52 -7.23 18.48
N THR A 159 -5.91 -8.37 19.05
CA THR A 159 -6.58 -8.49 20.35
C THR A 159 -5.82 -9.49 21.22
N ALA A 160 -6.16 -9.60 22.49
CA ALA A 160 -5.55 -10.58 23.38
C ALA A 160 -5.74 -12.05 22.91
N LYS A 161 -6.79 -12.31 22.09
CA LYS A 161 -7.15 -13.66 21.63
C LYS A 161 -6.80 -13.94 20.17
N GLY A 162 -6.06 -13.04 19.49
CA GLY A 162 -5.74 -13.17 18.07
C GLY A 162 -6.11 -11.92 17.27
N TRP A 163 -6.48 -12.10 16.02
CA TRP A 163 -6.76 -11.02 15.09
C TRP A 163 -8.26 -10.82 14.84
N MET A 164 -8.67 -9.57 14.81
CA MET A 164 -9.93 -9.15 14.20
C MET A 164 -9.65 -8.79 12.73
N VAL A 165 -10.50 -9.26 11.83
CA VAL A 165 -10.38 -9.02 10.38
C VAL A 165 -11.52 -8.12 9.92
N LEU A 166 -11.15 -7.03 9.27
CA LEU A 166 -12.04 -6.05 8.67
C LEU A 166 -11.83 -6.05 7.16
N VAL A 167 -12.90 -5.85 6.38
CA VAL A 167 -12.86 -5.80 4.92
C VAL A 167 -13.63 -4.61 4.35
N GLY A 168 -13.21 -4.12 3.20
CA GLY A 168 -13.93 -3.10 2.44
C GLY A 168 -13.79 -1.67 2.96
N GLY A 169 -12.90 -1.41 3.92
CA GLY A 169 -12.62 -0.04 4.37
C GLY A 169 -11.94 0.79 3.28
N LYS A 170 -12.27 2.06 3.20
CA LYS A 170 -11.60 3.04 2.34
C LYS A 170 -11.68 4.44 2.91
N GLY A 171 -10.60 5.21 2.80
CA GLY A 171 -10.60 6.66 3.01
C GLY A 171 -10.81 7.39 1.67
N GLY A 172 -10.95 8.71 1.71
CA GLY A 172 -11.10 9.56 0.54
C GLY A 172 -12.45 10.28 0.52
N VAL A 173 -12.90 10.72 -0.66
CA VAL A 173 -14.11 11.55 -0.84
C VAL A 173 -15.38 10.85 -0.32
N LYS A 174 -15.47 9.55 -0.48
CA LYS A 174 -16.55 8.71 0.07
C LYS A 174 -15.94 7.69 1.01
N PRO A 175 -15.72 8.03 2.29
CA PRO A 175 -15.12 7.12 3.25
C PRO A 175 -16.08 5.97 3.58
N ARG A 176 -15.50 4.79 3.85
CA ARG A 176 -16.23 3.60 4.29
C ARG A 176 -15.43 2.94 5.41
N LEU A 177 -16.07 2.59 6.49
CA LEU A 177 -15.47 1.72 7.50
C LEU A 177 -15.51 0.27 7.04
N GLY A 178 -14.49 -0.50 7.39
CA GLY A 178 -14.44 -1.93 7.09
C GLY A 178 -15.46 -2.71 7.92
N ASP A 179 -16.11 -3.68 7.28
CA ASP A 179 -16.98 -4.63 7.95
C ASP A 179 -16.14 -5.67 8.68
N ARG A 180 -16.49 -5.95 9.93
CA ARG A 180 -15.86 -7.00 10.70
C ARG A 180 -16.41 -8.36 10.27
N ILE A 181 -15.55 -9.21 9.73
CA ILE A 181 -15.94 -10.55 9.25
C ILE A 181 -15.45 -11.68 10.14
N LEU A 182 -14.34 -11.51 10.83
CA LEU A 182 -13.77 -12.53 11.74
C LEU A 182 -13.21 -11.88 13.00
N ILE A 183 -13.18 -12.65 14.08
CA ILE A 183 -12.53 -12.32 15.35
C ILE A 183 -11.71 -13.51 15.85
N ASN A 184 -10.71 -13.25 16.67
CA ASN A 184 -9.87 -14.28 17.31
C ASN A 184 -9.17 -15.22 16.31
N VAL A 185 -8.82 -14.71 15.11
CA VAL A 185 -8.05 -15.49 14.13
C VAL A 185 -6.63 -15.67 14.65
N SER A 186 -6.11 -16.89 14.61
CA SER A 186 -4.76 -17.18 15.09
C SER A 186 -3.67 -16.58 14.19
N ASN A 187 -2.44 -16.51 14.69
CA ASN A 187 -1.28 -16.10 13.88
C ASN A 187 -0.99 -17.06 12.72
N ASP A 188 -1.33 -18.33 12.88
CA ASP A 188 -1.11 -19.35 11.86
C ASP A 188 -2.13 -19.24 10.73
N ASP A 189 -3.39 -18.91 11.06
CA ASP A 189 -4.50 -18.85 10.11
C ASP A 189 -4.61 -17.51 9.38
N ILE A 190 -4.15 -16.41 9.97
CA ILE A 190 -4.42 -15.06 9.46
C ILE A 190 -3.90 -14.84 8.03
N PHE A 191 -2.77 -15.46 7.68
CA PHE A 191 -2.23 -15.36 6.33
C PHE A 191 -3.17 -16.00 5.30
N GLY A 192 -3.66 -17.21 5.57
CA GLY A 192 -4.62 -17.89 4.69
C GLY A 192 -5.96 -17.16 4.56
N VAL A 193 -6.42 -16.51 5.64
CA VAL A 193 -7.62 -15.67 5.60
C VAL A 193 -7.42 -14.48 4.65
N VAL A 194 -6.31 -13.75 4.77
CA VAL A 194 -6.00 -12.62 3.88
C VAL A 194 -5.84 -13.07 2.44
N GLU A 195 -5.20 -14.21 2.21
CA GLU A 195 -5.05 -14.80 0.87
C GLU A 195 -6.39 -15.08 0.22
N LYS A 196 -7.31 -15.73 0.95
CA LYS A 196 -8.67 -15.98 0.45
C LYS A 196 -9.41 -14.70 0.08
N ILE A 197 -9.31 -13.65 0.93
CA ILE A 197 -9.94 -12.35 0.65
C ILE A 197 -9.39 -11.75 -0.64
N ILE A 198 -8.07 -11.76 -0.83
CA ILE A 198 -7.41 -11.22 -2.04
C ILE A 198 -7.85 -12.01 -3.28
N ASN A 199 -7.89 -13.33 -3.21
CA ASN A 199 -8.27 -14.20 -4.32
C ASN A 199 -9.74 -13.99 -4.69
N VAL A 200 -10.68 -14.07 -3.73
CA VAL A 200 -12.11 -13.83 -3.97
C VAL A 200 -12.35 -12.46 -4.59
N TYR A 201 -11.66 -11.43 -4.10
CA TYR A 201 -11.74 -10.10 -4.68
C TYR A 201 -11.16 -10.06 -6.11
N GLY A 202 -9.99 -10.63 -6.32
CA GLY A 202 -9.33 -10.66 -7.63
C GLY A 202 -10.16 -11.36 -8.71
N ASP A 203 -10.84 -12.44 -8.34
CA ASP A 203 -11.59 -13.30 -9.27
C ASP A 203 -13.01 -12.79 -9.58
N ASN A 204 -13.61 -11.95 -8.69
CA ASN A 204 -15.02 -11.59 -8.78
C ASN A 204 -15.32 -10.09 -8.90
N ALA A 205 -14.34 -9.21 -8.63
CA ALA A 205 -14.56 -7.77 -8.74
C ALA A 205 -14.51 -7.30 -10.20
N LEU A 206 -15.29 -6.28 -10.51
CA LEU A 206 -15.27 -5.62 -11.81
C LEU A 206 -14.01 -4.77 -11.98
N GLY A 207 -13.65 -4.49 -13.23
CA GLY A 207 -12.51 -3.61 -13.53
C GLY A 207 -12.66 -2.24 -12.86
N LYS A 208 -11.62 -1.78 -12.13
CA LYS A 208 -11.59 -0.54 -11.33
C LYS A 208 -12.50 -0.51 -10.10
N GLU A 209 -13.16 -1.60 -9.74
CA GLU A 209 -13.98 -1.71 -8.54
C GLU A 209 -13.09 -1.94 -7.30
N ARG A 210 -13.28 -1.16 -6.23
CA ARG A 210 -12.58 -1.35 -4.95
C ARG A 210 -13.24 -2.47 -4.16
N LEU A 211 -12.49 -3.12 -3.24
CA LEU A 211 -13.03 -4.20 -2.41
C LEU A 211 -14.32 -3.80 -1.66
N GLY A 212 -14.37 -2.59 -1.10
CA GLY A 212 -15.58 -2.10 -0.44
C GLY A 212 -16.76 -1.91 -1.39
N ASP A 213 -16.51 -1.42 -2.61
CA ASP A 213 -17.54 -1.24 -3.63
C ASP A 213 -18.06 -2.61 -4.15
N TYR A 214 -17.15 -3.60 -4.27
CA TYR A 214 -17.50 -4.99 -4.57
C TYR A 214 -18.42 -5.59 -3.50
N ILE A 215 -18.06 -5.44 -2.21
CA ILE A 215 -18.88 -5.92 -1.10
C ILE A 215 -20.25 -5.24 -1.09
N ASP A 216 -20.30 -3.92 -1.32
CA ASP A 216 -21.57 -3.16 -1.37
C ASP A 216 -22.46 -3.63 -2.53
N ARG A 217 -21.88 -4.06 -3.66
CA ARG A 217 -22.61 -4.57 -4.83
C ARG A 217 -23.18 -5.97 -4.64
N VAL A 218 -22.39 -6.88 -4.05
CA VAL A 218 -22.82 -8.30 -3.90
C VAL A 218 -23.52 -8.58 -2.57
N GLY A 219 -23.30 -7.74 -1.57
CA GLY A 219 -23.73 -7.94 -0.21
C GLY A 219 -22.68 -8.65 0.66
N LEU A 220 -22.62 -8.27 1.94
CA LEU A 220 -21.63 -8.81 2.88
C LEU A 220 -21.78 -10.32 3.10
N ASP A 221 -23.01 -10.80 3.17
CA ASP A 221 -23.28 -12.23 3.42
C ASP A 221 -22.86 -13.09 2.22
N GLU A 222 -23.11 -12.66 0.99
CA GLU A 222 -22.61 -13.34 -0.21
C GLU A 222 -21.07 -13.32 -0.27
N PHE A 223 -20.45 -12.19 0.10
CA PHE A 223 -19.00 -12.11 0.19
C PHE A 223 -18.43 -13.10 1.23
N LYS A 224 -19.05 -13.19 2.42
CA LYS A 224 -18.68 -14.17 3.45
C LYS A 224 -18.86 -15.60 2.96
N ALA A 225 -19.97 -15.90 2.28
CA ALA A 225 -20.22 -17.23 1.71
C ALA A 225 -19.12 -17.65 0.74
N LYS A 226 -18.64 -16.75 -0.12
CA LYS A 226 -17.50 -16.99 -1.03
C LYS A 226 -16.17 -17.24 -0.28
N LEU A 227 -16.03 -16.69 0.91
CA LEU A 227 -14.88 -16.96 1.79
C LEU A 227 -15.03 -18.27 2.59
N GLY A 228 -16.20 -18.92 2.55
CA GLY A 228 -16.51 -20.06 3.41
C GLY A 228 -16.63 -19.68 4.88
N ILE A 229 -17.16 -18.48 5.17
CA ILE A 229 -17.40 -17.93 6.51
C ILE A 229 -18.90 -17.83 6.70
N SER A 230 -19.40 -18.43 7.77
CA SER A 230 -20.80 -18.33 8.21
C SER A 230 -21.02 -17.14 9.14
#